data_0f44a5f2baf6cb7a6269661ddd05e47d
#
_entry.id   0f44a5f2baf6cb7a6269661ddd05e47d
#
_cell.length_a   1.000
_cell.length_b   1.000
_cell.length_c   1.000
_cell.angle_alpha   90.00
_cell.angle_beta   90.00
_cell.angle_gamma   90.00
#
_symmetry.space_group_name_H-M   'P 1'
#
loop_
_entity.id
_entity.type
_entity.pdbx_description
1 polymer ?
#
loop_
_entity_poly.entity_id
_entity_poly.type
_entity_poly.pdbx_seq_one_letter_code
_entity_poly.pdbx_strand_id
1 'polypeptide(L)'
;MERTGKLLLITSLFLCFFGLKGWTRDRATNQPDSLELRLMEIYTKREVMIPMRDGVQLYTAIYEPKDNSRKHPTLMMRTPYSCSPYGERFDNYLKTALKKYVDKNYIIVFQDVRGRHKSEGDFVQLRPLNKNRKGKKDKKNIDEATDTYDTIEWLIHHTHSNERVGTWGISYEGFYATMTASCNHPALKAVSPQAPVTDWFRGDDRHHNGAFTLLQTTNFLPRLEGRNMGKGVMHQIVKNDVYTDFLSIGTFKDIDNLVRDTTETMWNNIKNHPNFDEFWKERDARTSCYNLKPAILVVGGLYDSEDCYGAWNLYKAIKEQSPETDLYLTFGPWWHGAWTRHSFQSIGNVYFGKSTSAYYMDEIQYPFFRYFLEEEGEKPKNRVNIFYSGENEWKTYEEWPAKEMVPTPYYIHADGSVSTQAPKEEKSYTEYVSDMSRPVPYTANPTTYRTLEYMIDDQRFATSRPDVITFMTEPLKDTLT
;
A
#
# COMPACT_ATOMS: atom_id res chain seq x y z
N MET A 1 46.25 54.17 14.37
CA MET A 1 46.56 52.94 13.62
C MET A 1 45.61 51.86 14.09
N GLU A 2 44.41 51.87 13.53
CA GLU A 2 43.35 50.90 13.83
C GLU A 2 43.28 49.86 12.72
N ARG A 3 43.36 48.59 13.09
CA ARG A 3 43.08 47.48 12.21
C ARG A 3 41.71 46.89 12.57
N THR A 4 40.72 47.21 11.78
CA THR A 4 39.41 46.61 11.81
C THR A 4 39.45 45.24 11.12
N GLY A 5 39.31 44.16 11.95
CA GLY A 5 39.12 42.81 11.44
C GLY A 5 37.66 42.60 11.01
N LYS A 6 37.40 42.31 9.72
CA LYS A 6 36.10 41.86 9.23
C LYS A 6 35.94 40.38 9.50
N LEU A 7 35.01 40.06 10.37
CA LEU A 7 34.57 38.70 10.63
C LEU A 7 33.59 38.27 9.48
N LEU A 8 34.07 37.37 8.61
CA LEU A 8 33.21 36.74 7.60
C LEU A 8 32.37 35.64 8.26
N LEU A 9 31.11 35.92 8.44
CA LEU A 9 30.12 34.90 8.83
C LEU A 9 29.76 34.09 7.57
N ILE A 10 30.29 32.88 7.41
CA ILE A 10 29.86 31.93 6.39
C ILE A 10 28.66 31.19 6.94
N THR A 11 27.47 31.66 6.61
CA THR A 11 26.22 30.90 6.80
C THR A 11 26.12 29.86 5.71
N SER A 12 26.49 28.62 6.03
CA SER A 12 26.21 27.47 5.18
C SER A 12 24.69 27.20 5.19
N LEU A 13 24.02 27.70 4.17
CA LEU A 13 22.65 27.29 3.88
C LEU A 13 22.68 25.83 3.39
N PHE A 14 22.45 24.87 4.28
CA PHE A 14 22.06 23.52 3.87
C PHE A 14 20.62 23.58 3.34
N LEU A 15 20.46 23.83 2.07
CA LEU A 15 19.24 23.57 1.34
C LEU A 15 19.05 22.04 1.23
N CYS A 16 18.38 21.46 2.20
CA CYS A 16 17.81 20.12 2.05
C CYS A 16 16.69 20.19 1.01
N PHE A 17 17.04 20.02 -0.24
CA PHE A 17 16.07 19.67 -1.28
C PHE A 17 15.57 18.23 -1.05
N PHE A 18 14.66 18.04 -0.12
CA PHE A 18 13.77 16.89 -0.13
C PHE A 18 12.63 17.18 -1.13
N GLY A 19 13.00 17.16 -2.41
CA GLY A 19 12.01 17.11 -3.47
C GLY A 19 11.19 15.84 -3.32
N LEU A 20 9.89 15.97 -3.20
CA LEU A 20 8.91 14.93 -3.47
C LEU A 20 9.23 14.29 -4.83
N LYS A 21 10.02 13.23 -4.81
CA LYS A 21 9.95 12.24 -5.87
C LYS A 21 8.69 11.42 -5.59
N GLY A 22 7.56 11.96 -6.05
CA GLY A 22 6.39 11.14 -6.27
C GLY A 22 6.82 9.88 -7.03
N TRP A 23 6.11 8.81 -6.94
CA TRP A 23 6.26 7.49 -7.54
C TRP A 23 6.64 7.44 -9.04
N THR A 24 7.43 8.38 -9.52
CA THR A 24 8.15 8.24 -10.77
C THR A 24 9.40 7.45 -10.45
N ARG A 25 9.45 6.18 -10.82
CA ARG A 25 10.72 5.46 -10.99
C ARG A 25 11.67 6.45 -11.65
N ASP A 26 12.75 6.83 -10.95
CA ASP A 26 13.75 7.74 -11.48
C ASP A 26 14.06 7.30 -12.91
N ARG A 27 14.10 8.26 -13.84
CA ARG A 27 14.69 8.00 -15.16
C ARG A 27 16.11 7.58 -14.89
N ALA A 28 16.34 6.28 -14.97
CA ALA A 28 17.66 5.71 -14.79
C ALA A 28 18.64 6.46 -15.70
N THR A 29 19.74 6.88 -15.14
CA THR A 29 20.88 7.33 -15.95
C THR A 29 21.11 6.26 -17.01
N ASN A 30 21.46 6.65 -18.24
CA ASN A 30 21.58 5.71 -19.36
C ASN A 30 22.62 4.58 -19.15
N GLN A 31 23.34 4.60 -18.03
CA GLN A 31 24.33 3.59 -17.70
C GLN A 31 24.03 2.92 -16.35
N PRO A 32 24.25 1.60 -16.24
CA PRO A 32 24.11 0.87 -14.99
C PRO A 32 25.13 1.36 -13.95
N ASP A 33 24.71 1.44 -12.69
CA ASP A 33 25.61 1.67 -11.56
C ASP A 33 26.41 0.40 -11.20
N SER A 34 27.42 0.52 -10.32
CA SER A 34 28.29 -0.59 -9.94
C SER A 34 27.55 -1.77 -9.31
N LEU A 35 26.46 -1.54 -8.57
CA LEU A 35 25.63 -2.60 -8.00
C LEU A 35 24.82 -3.33 -9.09
N GLU A 36 24.29 -2.60 -10.05
CA GLU A 36 23.57 -3.16 -11.18
C GLU A 36 24.50 -4.00 -12.07
N LEU A 37 25.73 -3.54 -12.35
CA LEU A 37 26.73 -4.31 -13.07
C LEU A 37 27.02 -5.63 -12.35
N ARG A 38 27.21 -5.60 -11.04
CA ARG A 38 27.41 -6.81 -10.24
C ARG A 38 26.21 -7.76 -10.29
N LEU A 39 24.98 -7.23 -10.28
CA LEU A 39 23.77 -8.04 -10.45
C LEU A 39 23.73 -8.70 -11.82
N MET A 40 24.12 -8.00 -12.90
CA MET A 40 24.20 -8.54 -14.26
C MET A 40 25.24 -9.66 -14.41
N GLU A 41 26.26 -9.70 -13.54
CA GLU A 41 27.23 -10.83 -13.51
C GLU A 41 26.58 -12.11 -12.99
N ILE A 42 25.68 -12.04 -12.03
CA ILE A 42 25.11 -13.20 -11.32
C ILE A 42 23.65 -13.52 -11.72
N TYR A 43 22.96 -12.61 -12.38
CA TYR A 43 21.58 -12.76 -12.84
C TYR A 43 21.46 -12.54 -14.35
N THR A 44 20.51 -13.23 -14.97
CA THR A 44 20.05 -12.99 -16.34
C THR A 44 18.67 -12.36 -16.27
N LYS A 45 18.45 -11.29 -17.03
CA LYS A 45 17.11 -10.73 -17.24
C LYS A 45 16.53 -11.28 -18.54
N ARG A 46 15.30 -11.76 -18.49
CA ARG A 46 14.48 -12.11 -19.66
C ARG A 46 13.18 -11.31 -19.65
N GLU A 47 12.79 -10.80 -20.79
CA GLU A 47 11.49 -10.19 -21.02
C GLU A 47 10.66 -11.10 -21.92
N VAL A 48 9.49 -11.51 -21.47
CA VAL A 48 8.66 -12.48 -22.16
C VAL A 48 7.19 -12.04 -22.18
N MET A 49 6.46 -12.46 -23.19
CA MET A 49 5.01 -12.35 -23.25
C MET A 49 4.42 -13.70 -22.85
N ILE A 50 3.82 -13.78 -21.67
CA ILE A 50 3.22 -15.00 -21.16
C ILE A 50 1.79 -15.11 -21.64
N PRO A 51 1.43 -16.19 -22.38
CA PRO A 51 0.07 -16.36 -22.87
C PRO A 51 -0.89 -16.78 -21.75
N MET A 52 -2.00 -16.05 -21.63
CA MET A 52 -3.10 -16.39 -20.75
C MET A 52 -4.06 -17.35 -21.46
N ARG A 53 -4.95 -18.01 -20.71
CA ARG A 53 -5.90 -19.03 -21.21
C ARG A 53 -6.86 -18.53 -22.31
N ASP A 54 -7.10 -17.22 -22.37
CA ASP A 54 -7.93 -16.57 -23.40
C ASP A 54 -7.13 -16.10 -24.63
N GLY A 55 -5.82 -16.26 -24.61
CA GLY A 55 -4.90 -15.88 -25.67
C GLY A 55 -4.28 -14.48 -25.52
N VAL A 56 -4.72 -13.69 -24.57
CA VAL A 56 -4.08 -12.41 -24.21
C VAL A 56 -2.69 -12.69 -23.63
N GLN A 57 -1.70 -11.88 -23.97
CA GLN A 57 -0.32 -12.03 -23.51
C GLN A 57 0.04 -10.95 -22.49
N LEU A 58 0.66 -11.37 -21.37
CA LEU A 58 1.10 -10.46 -20.32
C LEU A 58 2.63 -10.33 -20.30
N TYR A 59 3.07 -9.07 -20.39
CA TYR A 59 4.50 -8.77 -20.32
C TYR A 59 5.07 -9.06 -18.94
N THR A 60 6.14 -9.84 -18.93
CA THR A 60 6.78 -10.29 -17.69
C THR A 60 8.29 -10.15 -17.78
N ALA A 61 8.87 -9.44 -16.81
CA ALA A 61 10.31 -9.35 -16.62
C ALA A 61 10.77 -10.38 -15.58
N ILE A 62 11.66 -11.29 -15.97
CA ILE A 62 12.17 -12.38 -15.14
C ILE A 62 13.64 -12.16 -14.92
N TYR A 63 14.04 -12.05 -13.67
CA TYR A 63 15.44 -12.01 -13.24
C TYR A 63 15.78 -13.36 -12.62
N GLU A 64 16.60 -14.13 -13.30
CA GLU A 64 16.93 -15.52 -12.96
C GLU A 64 18.39 -15.65 -12.59
N PRO A 65 18.74 -16.31 -11.46
CA PRO A 65 20.13 -16.60 -11.12
C PRO A 65 20.83 -17.36 -12.23
N LYS A 66 22.09 -17.04 -12.51
CA LYS A 66 22.94 -17.81 -13.45
C LYS A 66 23.45 -19.11 -12.85
N ASP A 67 23.33 -19.26 -11.53
CA ASP A 67 23.64 -20.51 -10.84
C ASP A 67 22.58 -21.57 -11.15
N ASN A 68 22.97 -22.61 -11.89
CA ASN A 68 22.12 -23.74 -12.25
C ASN A 68 22.40 -24.98 -11.39
N SER A 69 23.17 -24.85 -10.31
CA SER A 69 23.51 -26.00 -9.44
C SER A 69 22.33 -26.54 -8.65
N ARG A 70 21.31 -25.72 -8.46
CA ARG A 70 20.06 -26.06 -7.76
C ARG A 70 18.88 -25.30 -8.37
N LYS A 71 17.67 -25.79 -8.11
CA LYS A 71 16.44 -25.05 -8.41
C LYS A 71 16.21 -23.93 -7.40
N HIS A 72 15.55 -22.84 -7.84
CA HIS A 72 15.40 -21.61 -7.08
C HIS A 72 13.93 -21.29 -6.75
N PRO A 73 13.64 -20.76 -5.56
CA PRO A 73 12.32 -20.24 -5.26
C PRO A 73 12.01 -18.99 -6.09
N THR A 74 10.74 -18.77 -6.37
CA THR A 74 10.27 -17.60 -7.15
C THR A 74 9.54 -16.62 -6.27
N LEU A 75 9.87 -15.32 -6.38
CA LEU A 75 9.15 -14.24 -5.74
C LEU A 75 8.63 -13.27 -6.81
N MET A 76 7.31 -13.12 -6.90
CA MET A 76 6.62 -12.39 -7.96
C MET A 76 5.84 -11.20 -7.44
N MET A 77 5.83 -10.11 -8.21
CA MET A 77 4.96 -8.96 -8.04
C MET A 77 4.23 -8.64 -9.35
N ARG A 78 2.93 -8.43 -9.29
CA ARG A 78 2.10 -7.96 -10.41
C ARG A 78 1.78 -6.49 -10.17
N THR A 79 1.93 -5.64 -11.19
CA THR A 79 1.88 -4.19 -11.04
C THR A 79 1.10 -3.49 -12.16
N PRO A 80 0.28 -2.47 -11.84
CA PRO A 80 -0.31 -1.59 -12.83
C PRO A 80 0.60 -0.41 -13.18
N TYR A 81 1.76 -0.27 -12.47
CA TYR A 81 2.63 0.90 -12.51
C TYR A 81 3.81 0.79 -13.47
N SER A 82 4.03 -0.35 -14.11
CA SER A 82 5.12 -0.68 -15.03
C SER A 82 6.24 -1.53 -14.44
N CYS A 83 6.62 -2.55 -15.16
CA CYS A 83 7.82 -3.37 -14.92
C CYS A 83 9.11 -2.72 -15.44
N SER A 84 9.09 -1.40 -15.75
CA SER A 84 10.33 -0.71 -16.17
C SER A 84 11.40 -0.77 -15.06
N PRO A 85 12.69 -0.73 -15.44
CA PRO A 85 13.22 -0.46 -16.77
C PRO A 85 13.04 -1.62 -17.72
N TYR A 86 12.61 -1.32 -18.96
CA TYR A 86 12.56 -2.29 -20.05
C TYR A 86 13.93 -2.46 -20.70
N GLY A 87 14.14 -3.58 -21.38
CA GLY A 87 15.43 -3.93 -21.98
C GLY A 87 16.42 -4.46 -20.95
N GLU A 88 17.69 -4.21 -21.15
CA GLU A 88 18.77 -4.84 -20.38
C GLU A 88 18.93 -4.32 -18.94
N ARG A 89 18.41 -3.14 -18.63
CA ARG A 89 18.54 -2.53 -17.30
C ARG A 89 17.77 -3.32 -16.23
N PHE A 90 18.33 -3.38 -15.02
CA PHE A 90 17.73 -4.08 -13.89
C PHE A 90 16.87 -3.16 -13.02
N ASP A 91 15.83 -3.74 -12.42
CA ASP A 91 14.96 -3.00 -11.51
C ASP A 91 15.67 -2.63 -10.20
N ASN A 92 15.38 -1.43 -9.69
CA ASN A 92 15.99 -0.95 -8.46
C ASN A 92 15.56 -1.74 -7.21
N TYR A 93 14.41 -2.40 -7.24
CA TYR A 93 13.99 -3.30 -6.15
C TYR A 93 14.99 -4.41 -5.88
N LEU A 94 15.72 -4.90 -6.89
CA LEU A 94 16.75 -5.93 -6.72
C LEU A 94 17.93 -5.43 -5.87
N LYS A 95 18.16 -4.12 -5.84
CA LYS A 95 19.23 -3.48 -5.05
C LYS A 95 18.76 -3.00 -3.67
N THR A 96 17.45 -2.96 -3.45
CA THR A 96 16.81 -2.39 -2.25
C THR A 96 15.95 -3.42 -1.54
N ALA A 97 14.63 -3.34 -1.64
CA ALA A 97 13.67 -4.17 -0.92
C ALA A 97 13.83 -5.69 -1.16
N LEU A 98 14.32 -6.10 -2.34
CA LEU A 98 14.51 -7.50 -2.70
C LEU A 98 15.96 -7.99 -2.60
N LYS A 99 16.88 -7.11 -2.17
CA LYS A 99 18.31 -7.45 -2.11
C LYS A 99 18.58 -8.76 -1.36
N LYS A 100 17.92 -8.99 -0.24
CA LYS A 100 18.11 -10.20 0.57
C LYS A 100 17.70 -11.48 -0.18
N TYR A 101 16.64 -11.42 -0.98
CA TYR A 101 16.18 -12.52 -1.82
C TYR A 101 17.12 -12.75 -3.01
N VAL A 102 17.63 -11.68 -3.59
CA VAL A 102 18.65 -11.73 -4.65
C VAL A 102 19.93 -12.38 -4.12
N ASP A 103 20.41 -11.99 -2.93
CA ASP A 103 21.58 -12.60 -2.29
C ASP A 103 21.39 -14.12 -1.98
N LYS A 104 20.15 -14.61 -2.01
CA LYS A 104 19.75 -16.00 -1.79
C LYS A 104 19.35 -16.73 -3.08
N ASN A 105 19.63 -16.12 -4.23
CA ASN A 105 19.37 -16.69 -5.56
C ASN A 105 17.88 -16.97 -5.82
N TYR A 106 16.97 -16.09 -5.40
CA TYR A 106 15.57 -16.17 -5.81
C TYR A 106 15.41 -15.78 -7.28
N ILE A 107 14.50 -16.41 -7.98
CA ILE A 107 13.97 -15.90 -9.24
C ILE A 107 13.03 -14.75 -8.90
N ILE A 108 13.33 -13.55 -9.40
CA ILE A 108 12.49 -12.35 -9.17
C ILE A 108 11.69 -12.07 -10.43
N VAL A 109 10.37 -11.90 -10.26
CA VAL A 109 9.45 -11.70 -11.38
C VAL A 109 8.61 -10.46 -11.17
N PHE A 110 8.57 -9.61 -12.20
CA PHE A 110 7.63 -8.47 -12.28
C PHE A 110 6.75 -8.65 -13.51
N GLN A 111 5.43 -8.45 -13.35
CA GLN A 111 4.48 -8.57 -14.44
C GLN A 111 3.62 -7.32 -14.56
N ASP A 112 3.60 -6.68 -15.75
CA ASP A 112 2.59 -5.69 -16.09
C ASP A 112 1.23 -6.38 -16.11
N VAL A 113 0.25 -5.88 -15.35
CA VAL A 113 -1.09 -6.47 -15.34
C VAL A 113 -1.82 -6.25 -16.66
N ARG A 114 -2.83 -7.04 -16.91
CA ARG A 114 -3.67 -7.00 -18.13
C ARG A 114 -4.10 -5.58 -18.47
N GLY A 115 -3.88 -5.16 -19.71
CA GLY A 115 -4.26 -3.85 -20.23
C GLY A 115 -3.32 -2.71 -19.82
N ARG A 116 -2.25 -2.99 -19.09
CA ARG A 116 -1.28 -1.96 -18.68
C ARG A 116 0.05 -2.14 -19.41
N HIS A 117 0.69 -1.00 -19.73
CA HIS A 117 2.02 -0.88 -20.31
C HIS A 117 2.24 -1.82 -21.51
N LYS A 118 3.10 -2.82 -21.37
CA LYS A 118 3.40 -3.77 -22.46
C LYS A 118 2.47 -5.00 -22.49
N SER A 119 1.62 -5.19 -21.49
CA SER A 119 0.65 -6.28 -21.48
C SER A 119 -0.54 -5.97 -22.40
N GLU A 120 -1.07 -7.01 -23.02
CA GLU A 120 -2.26 -6.95 -23.87
C GLU A 120 -3.56 -6.93 -23.03
N GLY A 121 -4.71 -6.83 -23.74
CA GLY A 121 -6.04 -6.85 -23.14
C GLY A 121 -6.49 -5.50 -22.58
N ASP A 122 -7.56 -5.52 -21.78
CA ASP A 122 -8.20 -4.33 -21.22
C ASP A 122 -7.96 -4.23 -19.73
N PHE A 123 -7.56 -3.04 -19.28
CA PHE A 123 -7.39 -2.73 -17.86
C PHE A 123 -8.75 -2.44 -17.21
N VAL A 124 -9.04 -3.11 -16.12
CA VAL A 124 -10.20 -2.83 -15.28
C VAL A 124 -9.71 -2.57 -13.86
N GLN A 125 -9.96 -1.37 -13.35
CA GLN A 125 -9.54 -1.00 -12.01
C GLN A 125 -10.25 -1.83 -10.96
N LEU A 126 -9.48 -2.41 -10.02
CA LEU A 126 -9.97 -3.34 -9.00
C LEU A 126 -10.90 -4.40 -9.61
N ARG A 127 -10.44 -5.07 -10.66
CA ARG A 127 -11.24 -6.08 -11.37
C ARG A 127 -11.84 -7.08 -10.39
N PRO A 128 -13.19 -7.20 -10.33
CA PRO A 128 -13.86 -8.18 -9.49
C PRO A 128 -13.44 -9.62 -9.80
N LEU A 129 -13.40 -10.47 -8.78
CA LEU A 129 -13.28 -11.91 -9.03
C LEU A 129 -14.53 -12.44 -9.72
N ASN A 130 -14.32 -13.24 -10.74
CA ASN A 130 -15.41 -13.90 -11.43
C ASN A 130 -15.93 -15.10 -10.62
N LYS A 131 -17.10 -14.97 -10.02
CA LYS A 131 -17.75 -16.01 -9.22
C LYS A 131 -18.14 -17.24 -10.05
N ASN A 132 -18.20 -17.12 -11.38
CA ASN A 132 -18.59 -18.18 -12.31
C ASN A 132 -17.39 -18.93 -12.93
N ARG A 133 -16.19 -18.78 -12.38
CA ARG A 133 -15.01 -19.49 -12.88
C ARG A 133 -15.22 -21.01 -12.86
N LYS A 134 -15.00 -21.67 -13.99
CA LYS A 134 -15.17 -23.13 -14.16
C LYS A 134 -13.83 -23.87 -14.31
N GLY A 135 -12.78 -23.38 -13.64
CA GLY A 135 -11.45 -23.99 -13.64
C GLY A 135 -10.57 -23.59 -14.84
N LYS A 136 -9.47 -24.34 -15.04
CA LYS A 136 -8.39 -23.99 -15.98
C LYS A 136 -8.84 -23.82 -17.44
N LYS A 137 -9.91 -24.46 -17.88
CA LYS A 137 -10.38 -24.45 -19.27
C LYS A 137 -11.37 -23.31 -19.58
N ASP A 138 -11.73 -22.51 -18.58
CA ASP A 138 -12.67 -21.42 -18.75
C ASP A 138 -11.97 -20.21 -19.38
N LYS A 139 -12.14 -20.04 -20.68
CA LYS A 139 -11.57 -18.92 -21.45
C LYS A 139 -12.41 -17.65 -21.42
N LYS A 140 -13.61 -17.69 -20.84
CA LYS A 140 -14.57 -16.57 -20.87
C LYS A 140 -14.61 -15.79 -19.56
N ASN A 141 -14.32 -16.46 -18.46
CA ASN A 141 -14.42 -15.88 -17.11
C ASN A 141 -13.03 -15.54 -16.58
N ILE A 142 -12.46 -14.47 -17.09
CA ILE A 142 -11.11 -14.01 -16.80
C ILE A 142 -11.13 -13.00 -15.65
N ASP A 143 -10.19 -13.15 -14.74
CA ASP A 143 -9.93 -12.24 -13.62
C ASP A 143 -8.43 -12.27 -13.22
N GLU A 144 -8.06 -11.50 -12.20
CA GLU A 144 -6.68 -11.41 -11.74
C GLU A 144 -6.14 -12.74 -11.19
N ALA A 145 -7.00 -13.56 -10.59
CA ALA A 145 -6.60 -14.87 -10.08
C ALA A 145 -6.34 -15.87 -11.22
N THR A 146 -7.11 -15.82 -12.31
CA THR A 146 -6.88 -16.66 -13.50
C THR A 146 -5.59 -16.27 -14.22
N ASP A 147 -5.34 -14.97 -14.39
CA ASP A 147 -4.09 -14.50 -14.99
C ASP A 147 -2.87 -14.89 -14.14
N THR A 148 -3.01 -14.82 -12.82
CA THR A 148 -1.94 -15.28 -11.92
C THR A 148 -1.71 -16.78 -12.01
N TYR A 149 -2.80 -17.56 -12.07
CA TYR A 149 -2.69 -19.01 -12.22
C TYR A 149 -1.89 -19.38 -13.48
N ASP A 150 -2.25 -18.80 -14.62
CA ASP A 150 -1.59 -19.08 -15.90
C ASP A 150 -0.14 -18.60 -15.91
N THR A 151 0.13 -17.49 -15.27
CA THR A 151 1.49 -16.97 -15.09
C THR A 151 2.37 -17.92 -14.27
N ILE A 152 1.89 -18.40 -13.13
CA ILE A 152 2.64 -19.34 -12.27
C ILE A 152 2.87 -20.66 -13.00
N GLU A 153 1.85 -21.21 -13.66
CA GLU A 153 1.96 -22.44 -14.46
C GLU A 153 3.07 -22.29 -15.53
N TRP A 154 3.11 -21.14 -16.21
CA TRP A 154 4.16 -20.87 -17.20
C TRP A 154 5.55 -20.78 -16.55
N LEU A 155 5.67 -20.04 -15.43
CA LEU A 155 6.96 -19.81 -14.76
C LEU A 155 7.60 -21.10 -14.29
N ILE A 156 6.86 -22.01 -13.65
CA ILE A 156 7.43 -23.28 -13.13
C ILE A 156 7.93 -24.22 -14.23
N HIS A 157 7.44 -24.06 -15.46
CA HIS A 157 7.87 -24.87 -16.60
C HIS A 157 8.96 -24.20 -17.46
N HIS A 158 9.18 -22.89 -17.33
CA HIS A 158 10.08 -22.14 -18.22
C HIS A 158 11.22 -21.41 -17.49
N THR A 159 11.36 -21.65 -16.19
CA THR A 159 12.47 -21.15 -15.36
C THR A 159 13.09 -22.31 -14.57
N HIS A 160 14.25 -22.07 -13.96
CA HIS A 160 14.89 -23.06 -13.10
C HIS A 160 14.28 -23.06 -11.67
N SER A 161 12.94 -23.03 -11.60
CA SER A 161 12.14 -22.94 -10.39
C SER A 161 12.13 -24.25 -9.58
N ASN A 162 12.15 -24.14 -8.25
CA ASN A 162 11.87 -25.26 -7.34
C ASN A 162 10.34 -25.53 -7.19
N GLU A 163 9.50 -24.91 -8.04
CA GLU A 163 8.04 -25.01 -8.02
C GLU A 163 7.39 -24.45 -6.73
N ARG A 164 8.09 -23.54 -6.06
CA ARG A 164 7.57 -22.81 -4.91
C ARG A 164 7.58 -21.31 -5.22
N VAL A 165 6.40 -20.76 -5.33
CA VAL A 165 6.18 -19.37 -5.72
C VAL A 165 5.61 -18.60 -4.54
N GLY A 166 6.20 -17.45 -4.26
CA GLY A 166 5.66 -16.42 -3.38
C GLY A 166 5.23 -15.20 -4.17
N THR A 167 4.26 -14.46 -3.63
CA THR A 167 3.86 -13.17 -4.19
C THR A 167 3.77 -12.11 -3.10
N TRP A 168 4.04 -10.87 -3.48
CA TRP A 168 3.93 -9.73 -2.60
C TRP A 168 3.56 -8.48 -3.39
N GLY A 169 3.14 -7.44 -2.69
CA GLY A 169 2.89 -6.14 -3.29
C GLY A 169 2.34 -5.16 -2.28
N ILE A 170 2.55 -3.87 -2.53
CA ILE A 170 2.13 -2.78 -1.65
C ILE A 170 1.05 -1.98 -2.36
N SER A 171 0.00 -1.51 -1.61
CA SER A 171 -1.01 -0.63 -2.18
C SER A 171 -1.87 -1.35 -3.23
N TYR A 172 -1.97 -0.82 -4.43
CA TYR A 172 -2.63 -1.49 -5.55
C TYR A 172 -1.96 -2.83 -5.89
N GLU A 173 -0.63 -2.94 -5.75
CA GLU A 173 0.10 -4.20 -5.90
C GLU A 173 -0.26 -5.18 -4.76
N GLY A 174 -0.63 -4.65 -3.58
CA GLY A 174 -1.23 -5.42 -2.47
C GLY A 174 -2.61 -5.96 -2.80
N PHE A 175 -3.44 -5.23 -3.55
CA PHE A 175 -4.66 -5.76 -4.13
C PHE A 175 -4.36 -6.95 -5.04
N TYR A 176 -3.39 -6.84 -5.98
CA TYR A 176 -3.03 -7.96 -6.84
C TYR A 176 -2.49 -9.15 -6.05
N ALA A 177 -1.73 -8.92 -4.97
CA ALA A 177 -1.30 -10.00 -4.08
C ALA A 177 -2.51 -10.69 -3.41
N THR A 178 -3.50 -9.93 -2.94
CA THR A 178 -4.75 -10.48 -2.38
C THR A 178 -5.49 -11.35 -3.41
N MET A 179 -5.65 -10.84 -4.64
CA MET A 179 -6.32 -11.58 -5.71
C MET A 179 -5.53 -12.84 -6.12
N THR A 180 -4.19 -12.75 -6.07
CA THR A 180 -3.30 -13.90 -6.29
C THR A 180 -3.58 -15.03 -5.31
N ALA A 181 -3.78 -14.74 -4.03
CA ALA A 181 -4.09 -15.77 -3.02
C ALA A 181 -5.28 -16.64 -3.43
N SER A 182 -6.26 -16.04 -4.11
CA SER A 182 -7.49 -16.74 -4.57
C SER A 182 -7.27 -17.64 -5.80
N CYS A 183 -6.09 -17.62 -6.44
CA CYS A 183 -5.85 -18.47 -7.62
C CYS A 183 -5.68 -19.96 -7.24
N ASN A 184 -5.30 -20.23 -6.00
CA ASN A 184 -5.10 -21.58 -5.45
C ASN A 184 -4.22 -22.50 -6.34
N HIS A 185 -3.20 -21.92 -6.98
CA HIS A 185 -2.23 -22.71 -7.74
C HIS A 185 -1.37 -23.57 -6.80
N PRO A 186 -1.13 -24.87 -7.09
CA PRO A 186 -0.37 -25.76 -6.17
C PRO A 186 1.05 -25.26 -5.84
N ALA A 187 1.71 -24.58 -6.79
CA ALA A 187 3.03 -24.00 -6.57
C ALA A 187 3.00 -22.68 -5.76
N LEU A 188 1.85 -22.01 -5.61
CA LEU A 188 1.74 -20.82 -4.77
C LEU A 188 1.76 -21.20 -3.29
N LYS A 189 2.83 -20.86 -2.58
CA LYS A 189 3.04 -21.27 -1.18
C LYS A 189 2.89 -20.12 -0.19
N ALA A 190 3.21 -18.90 -0.58
CA ALA A 190 3.21 -17.74 0.31
C ALA A 190 2.74 -16.48 -0.42
N VAL A 191 1.97 -15.65 0.26
CA VAL A 191 1.47 -14.37 -0.29
C VAL A 191 1.58 -13.30 0.78
N SER A 192 2.10 -12.11 0.42
CA SER A 192 2.15 -10.98 1.34
C SER A 192 1.46 -9.75 0.74
N PRO A 193 0.14 -9.57 0.99
CA PRO A 193 -0.55 -8.32 0.72
C PRO A 193 -0.09 -7.26 1.74
N GLN A 194 0.45 -6.15 1.26
CA GLN A 194 1.04 -5.10 2.09
C GLN A 194 0.31 -3.78 1.83
N ALA A 195 -0.23 -3.14 2.86
CA ALA A 195 -1.16 -2.03 2.74
C ALA A 195 -2.10 -2.22 1.53
N PRO A 196 -2.80 -3.35 1.45
CA PRO A 196 -3.57 -3.68 0.27
C PRO A 196 -4.80 -2.80 0.13
N VAL A 197 -5.03 -2.28 -1.06
CA VAL A 197 -6.35 -1.74 -1.41
C VAL A 197 -7.36 -2.87 -1.34
N THR A 198 -8.43 -2.71 -0.55
CA THR A 198 -9.50 -3.70 -0.44
C THR A 198 -10.87 -3.13 -0.70
N ASP A 199 -11.20 -1.98 -0.12
CA ASP A 199 -12.51 -1.34 -0.23
C ASP A 199 -12.33 0.18 -0.41
N TRP A 200 -12.39 0.63 -1.64
CA TRP A 200 -12.26 2.04 -2.00
C TRP A 200 -13.39 2.94 -1.50
N PHE A 201 -14.50 2.37 -1.04
CA PHE A 201 -15.61 3.16 -0.56
C PHE A 201 -15.62 3.37 0.96
N ARG A 202 -15.16 2.39 1.75
CA ARG A 202 -15.29 2.46 3.20
C ARG A 202 -14.09 3.03 3.92
N GLY A 203 -12.88 2.82 3.42
CA GLY A 203 -11.73 3.22 4.20
C GLY A 203 -10.39 3.25 3.51
N ASP A 204 -10.31 2.74 2.27
CA ASP A 204 -9.09 2.80 1.48
C ASP A 204 -9.18 3.91 0.44
N ASP A 205 -8.12 4.66 0.23
CA ASP A 205 -7.86 5.64 -0.83
C ASP A 205 -8.98 6.64 -1.19
N ARG A 206 -10.21 6.19 -1.53
CA ARG A 206 -11.19 7.05 -2.23
C ARG A 206 -12.23 7.65 -1.30
N HIS A 207 -12.64 6.91 -0.30
CA HIS A 207 -13.55 7.42 0.72
C HIS A 207 -13.09 6.94 2.09
N HIS A 208 -13.37 7.74 3.12
CA HIS A 208 -13.19 7.34 4.51
C HIS A 208 -14.53 7.50 5.23
N ASN A 209 -15.13 6.39 5.62
CA ASN A 209 -16.49 6.37 6.19
C ASN A 209 -17.53 7.13 5.35
N GLY A 210 -17.42 7.07 4.02
CA GLY A 210 -18.29 7.76 3.08
C GLY A 210 -17.83 9.18 2.70
N ALA A 211 -16.86 9.77 3.39
CA ALA A 211 -16.26 11.05 3.00
C ALA A 211 -15.27 10.85 1.85
N PHE A 212 -15.51 11.55 0.74
CA PHE A 212 -14.70 11.43 -0.47
C PHE A 212 -13.35 12.13 -0.34
N THR A 213 -12.25 11.41 -0.64
CA THR A 213 -10.88 11.94 -0.63
C THR A 213 -10.55 12.64 -1.93
N LEU A 214 -11.03 13.87 -2.10
CA LEU A 214 -10.96 14.62 -3.35
C LEU A 214 -9.53 14.78 -3.88
N LEU A 215 -8.62 15.28 -3.05
CA LEU A 215 -7.22 15.52 -3.41
C LEU A 215 -6.52 14.27 -3.93
N GLN A 216 -6.61 13.18 -3.17
CA GLN A 216 -5.96 11.91 -3.50
C GLN A 216 -6.54 11.33 -4.80
N THR A 217 -7.87 11.32 -4.90
CA THR A 217 -8.57 10.71 -6.03
C THR A 217 -8.29 11.45 -7.33
N THR A 218 -8.41 12.76 -7.36
CA THR A 218 -8.20 13.57 -8.57
C THR A 218 -6.74 13.56 -9.04
N ASN A 219 -5.79 13.35 -8.14
CA ASN A 219 -4.39 13.23 -8.54
C ASN A 219 -4.00 11.83 -9.01
N PHE A 220 -4.59 10.80 -8.43
CA PHE A 220 -4.18 9.42 -8.67
C PHE A 220 -4.88 8.78 -9.87
N LEU A 221 -6.21 8.92 -9.98
CA LEU A 221 -6.98 8.21 -11.02
C LEU A 221 -6.50 8.52 -12.45
N PRO A 222 -6.26 9.79 -12.83
CA PRO A 222 -5.79 10.10 -14.17
C PRO A 222 -4.45 9.45 -14.54
N ARG A 223 -3.66 9.08 -13.54
CA ARG A 223 -2.40 8.35 -13.76
C ARG A 223 -2.61 6.89 -14.15
N LEU A 224 -3.75 6.31 -13.80
CA LEU A 224 -4.09 4.92 -14.10
C LEU A 224 -5.05 4.77 -15.29
N GLU A 225 -5.54 5.87 -15.87
CA GLU A 225 -6.32 5.80 -17.09
C GLU A 225 -5.44 5.47 -18.31
N GLY A 226 -6.00 4.74 -19.24
CA GLY A 226 -5.28 4.26 -20.42
C GLY A 226 -4.23 3.18 -20.13
N ARG A 227 -3.40 2.91 -21.12
CA ARG A 227 -2.42 1.81 -21.07
C ARG A 227 -1.19 2.18 -20.24
N ASN A 228 -0.71 3.39 -20.35
CA ASN A 228 0.51 3.86 -19.68
C ASN A 228 0.17 4.79 -18.52
N MET A 229 1.12 4.94 -17.59
CA MET A 229 0.99 5.91 -16.52
C MET A 229 0.86 7.33 -17.07
N GLY A 230 -0.28 7.94 -16.81
CA GLY A 230 -0.53 9.34 -17.11
C GLY A 230 0.06 10.30 -16.05
N LYS A 231 -0.24 11.57 -16.20
CA LYS A 231 0.10 12.60 -15.21
C LYS A 231 -1.11 12.86 -14.32
N GLY A 232 -0.89 12.99 -13.02
CA GLY A 232 -1.92 13.48 -12.12
C GLY A 232 -2.28 14.95 -12.41
N VAL A 233 -3.47 15.37 -12.01
CA VAL A 233 -3.95 16.74 -12.29
C VAL A 233 -3.54 17.77 -11.24
N MET A 234 -2.93 17.35 -10.14
CA MET A 234 -2.47 18.24 -9.06
C MET A 234 -1.67 19.45 -9.56
N HIS A 235 -0.77 19.23 -10.50
CA HIS A 235 0.05 20.31 -11.08
C HIS A 235 -0.76 21.36 -11.85
N GLN A 236 -2.00 21.05 -12.24
CA GLN A 236 -2.91 21.99 -12.90
C GLN A 236 -3.72 22.79 -11.87
N ILE A 237 -4.04 22.16 -10.72
CA ILE A 237 -4.89 22.70 -9.67
C ILE A 237 -4.07 23.49 -8.66
N VAL A 238 -3.04 22.85 -8.08
CA VAL A 238 -2.30 23.40 -6.94
C VAL A 238 -1.13 24.26 -7.43
N LYS A 239 -1.18 25.53 -7.06
CA LYS A 239 -0.16 26.54 -7.37
C LYS A 239 0.50 27.09 -6.12
N ASN A 240 -0.29 27.32 -5.07
CA ASN A 240 0.18 27.96 -3.85
C ASN A 240 -0.06 27.10 -2.61
N ASP A 241 -1.25 26.56 -2.47
CA ASP A 241 -1.67 25.81 -1.31
C ASP A 241 -2.84 24.87 -1.65
N VAL A 242 -2.75 23.63 -1.25
CA VAL A 242 -3.76 22.60 -1.51
C VAL A 242 -5.14 23.04 -1.02
N TYR A 243 -5.24 23.61 0.20
CA TYR A 243 -6.51 23.98 0.80
C TYR A 243 -7.19 25.09 -0.01
N THR A 244 -6.52 26.20 -0.23
CA THR A 244 -7.09 27.37 -0.93
C THR A 244 -7.34 27.08 -2.41
N ASP A 245 -6.44 26.39 -3.07
CA ASP A 245 -6.54 26.11 -4.50
C ASP A 245 -7.69 25.13 -4.79
N PHE A 246 -7.86 24.05 -3.98
CA PHE A 246 -9.00 23.15 -4.12
C PHE A 246 -10.35 23.81 -3.74
N LEU A 247 -10.36 24.64 -2.69
CA LEU A 247 -11.55 25.38 -2.30
C LEU A 247 -12.04 26.31 -3.42
N SER A 248 -11.12 26.87 -4.20
CA SER A 248 -11.45 27.78 -5.32
C SER A 248 -12.08 27.07 -6.53
N ILE A 249 -12.02 25.76 -6.64
CA ILE A 249 -12.56 25.02 -7.79
C ILE A 249 -14.10 25.07 -7.81
N GLY A 250 -14.74 25.06 -6.63
CA GLY A 250 -16.18 25.14 -6.48
C GLY A 250 -16.88 23.80 -6.50
N THR A 251 -17.21 23.23 -7.67
CA THR A 251 -18.05 22.04 -7.77
C THR A 251 -17.35 20.83 -8.43
N PHE A 252 -17.90 19.62 -8.25
CA PHE A 252 -17.47 18.42 -8.97
C PHE A 252 -17.50 18.60 -10.50
N LYS A 253 -18.44 19.41 -11.02
CA LYS A 253 -18.51 19.71 -12.45
C LYS A 253 -17.31 20.51 -12.95
N ASP A 254 -16.77 21.38 -12.10
CA ASP A 254 -15.58 22.14 -12.43
C ASP A 254 -14.34 21.24 -12.44
N ILE A 255 -14.30 20.26 -11.54
CA ILE A 255 -13.28 19.21 -11.53
C ILE A 255 -13.37 18.35 -12.81
N ASP A 256 -14.56 18.03 -13.30
CA ASP A 256 -14.72 17.31 -14.56
C ASP A 256 -13.96 17.95 -15.72
N ASN A 257 -13.91 19.28 -15.76
CA ASN A 257 -13.17 20.00 -16.80
C ASN A 257 -11.65 19.81 -16.70
N LEU A 258 -11.12 19.59 -15.50
CA LEU A 258 -9.70 19.38 -15.25
C LEU A 258 -9.28 17.92 -15.53
N VAL A 259 -10.21 17.01 -15.36
CA VAL A 259 -10.02 15.56 -15.50
C VAL A 259 -10.37 15.05 -16.90
N ARG A 260 -10.98 15.88 -17.77
CA ARG A 260 -11.61 15.55 -19.05
C ARG A 260 -10.71 14.97 -20.15
N ASP A 261 -9.42 15.21 -20.11
CA ASP A 261 -8.49 14.73 -21.13
C ASP A 261 -8.10 13.26 -20.97
N THR A 262 -8.69 12.60 -20.00
CA THR A 262 -8.52 11.19 -19.77
C THR A 262 -9.83 10.48 -20.09
N THR A 263 -9.79 9.38 -20.80
CA THR A 263 -10.96 8.55 -21.16
C THR A 263 -11.51 7.85 -19.91
N GLU A 264 -12.07 8.60 -18.97
CA GLU A 264 -12.18 8.29 -17.57
C GLU A 264 -13.31 7.40 -17.19
N THR A 265 -13.03 6.15 -17.30
CA THR A 265 -13.98 5.14 -16.82
C THR A 265 -14.18 5.22 -15.31
N MET A 266 -13.10 5.33 -14.52
CA MET A 266 -13.23 5.25 -13.06
C MET A 266 -13.76 6.52 -12.42
N TRP A 267 -13.38 7.70 -12.89
CA TRP A 267 -13.95 8.97 -12.45
C TRP A 267 -15.46 9.05 -12.70
N ASN A 268 -15.90 8.63 -13.89
CA ASN A 268 -17.31 8.54 -14.21
C ASN A 268 -18.04 7.52 -13.33
N ASN A 269 -17.42 6.38 -13.04
CA ASN A 269 -17.99 5.38 -12.14
C ASN A 269 -18.17 5.94 -10.72
N ILE A 270 -17.20 6.67 -10.18
CA ILE A 270 -17.33 7.31 -8.86
C ILE A 270 -18.53 8.25 -8.83
N LYS A 271 -18.73 9.08 -9.86
CA LYS A 271 -19.87 9.98 -9.97
C LYS A 271 -21.20 9.27 -10.09
N ASN A 272 -21.23 8.17 -10.84
CA ASN A 272 -22.44 7.36 -11.09
C ASN A 272 -22.79 6.46 -9.90
N HIS A 273 -21.83 6.18 -9.03
CA HIS A 273 -21.97 5.32 -7.84
C HIS A 273 -21.61 6.09 -6.55
N PRO A 274 -22.37 7.17 -6.21
CA PRO A 274 -22.04 8.01 -5.05
C PRO A 274 -22.33 7.34 -3.70
N ASN A 275 -23.03 6.21 -3.70
CA ASN A 275 -23.37 5.42 -2.52
C ASN A 275 -22.69 4.04 -2.60
N PHE A 276 -22.61 3.36 -1.43
CA PHE A 276 -22.10 2.01 -1.34
C PHE A 276 -23.07 0.99 -1.96
N ASP A 277 -23.06 0.90 -3.28
CA ASP A 277 -23.90 0.00 -4.08
C ASP A 277 -23.13 -1.24 -4.55
N GLU A 278 -23.73 -2.02 -5.46
CA GLU A 278 -23.14 -3.26 -5.97
C GLU A 278 -21.83 -3.04 -6.72
N PHE A 279 -21.66 -1.90 -7.40
CA PHE A 279 -20.40 -1.56 -8.07
C PHE A 279 -19.20 -1.60 -7.12
N TRP A 280 -19.33 -1.04 -5.90
CA TRP A 280 -18.29 -1.04 -4.90
C TRP A 280 -18.13 -2.39 -4.21
N LYS A 281 -19.25 -3.07 -3.91
CA LYS A 281 -19.24 -4.38 -3.26
C LYS A 281 -18.54 -5.45 -4.09
N GLU A 282 -18.71 -5.44 -5.40
CA GLU A 282 -18.03 -6.38 -6.30
C GLU A 282 -16.52 -6.17 -6.34
N ARG A 283 -16.06 -4.95 -6.09
CA ARG A 283 -14.64 -4.54 -6.08
C ARG A 283 -13.96 -4.70 -4.73
N ASP A 284 -14.70 -5.07 -3.72
CA ASP A 284 -14.15 -5.36 -2.40
C ASP A 284 -13.37 -6.69 -2.42
N ALA A 285 -12.05 -6.60 -2.38
CA ALA A 285 -11.15 -7.75 -2.44
C ALA A 285 -11.36 -8.74 -1.28
N ARG A 286 -11.87 -8.27 -0.13
CA ARG A 286 -12.14 -9.12 1.05
C ARG A 286 -13.20 -10.17 0.78
N THR A 287 -14.09 -9.95 -0.19
CA THR A 287 -15.14 -10.92 -0.56
C THR A 287 -14.61 -12.14 -1.32
N SER A 288 -13.31 -12.19 -1.58
CA SER A 288 -12.65 -13.25 -2.36
C SER A 288 -11.74 -14.18 -1.54
N CYS A 289 -11.76 -14.07 -0.22
CA CYS A 289 -10.81 -14.73 0.67
C CYS A 289 -11.23 -16.13 1.14
N TYR A 290 -12.01 -16.86 0.35
CA TYR A 290 -12.50 -18.19 0.72
C TYR A 290 -11.53 -19.31 0.35
N ASN A 291 -11.31 -20.24 1.32
CA ASN A 291 -10.52 -21.47 1.12
C ASN A 291 -9.12 -21.21 0.53
N LEU A 292 -8.46 -20.16 0.98
CA LEU A 292 -7.11 -19.84 0.58
C LEU A 292 -6.14 -20.95 1.01
N LYS A 293 -5.23 -21.31 0.12
CA LYS A 293 -4.28 -22.40 0.35
C LYS A 293 -2.86 -21.94 0.71
N PRO A 294 -2.35 -20.81 0.14
CA PRO A 294 -1.03 -20.32 0.50
C PRO A 294 -1.03 -19.75 1.93
N ALA A 295 0.14 -19.72 2.56
CA ALA A 295 0.35 -18.92 3.76
C ALA A 295 0.23 -17.42 3.44
N ILE A 296 -0.37 -16.64 4.34
CA ILE A 296 -0.63 -15.22 4.10
C ILE A 296 0.03 -14.36 5.19
N LEU A 297 0.84 -13.38 4.79
CA LEU A 297 1.37 -12.33 5.67
C LEU A 297 0.78 -10.98 5.27
N VAL A 298 -0.22 -10.53 6.01
CA VAL A 298 -0.80 -9.18 5.85
C VAL A 298 0.07 -8.16 6.57
N VAL A 299 0.40 -7.05 5.89
CA VAL A 299 1.25 -5.99 6.45
C VAL A 299 0.55 -4.65 6.33
N GLY A 300 0.66 -3.81 7.36
CA GLY A 300 0.13 -2.45 7.35
C GLY A 300 0.97 -1.46 8.16
N GLY A 301 0.70 -0.19 7.97
CA GLY A 301 1.30 0.90 8.71
C GLY A 301 0.28 1.59 9.63
N LEU A 302 0.63 1.83 10.89
CA LEU A 302 -0.24 2.56 11.83
C LEU A 302 -0.47 4.01 11.43
N TYR A 303 0.47 4.59 10.69
CA TYR A 303 0.40 5.97 10.17
C TYR A 303 0.20 5.99 8.64
N ASP A 304 -0.37 4.91 8.10
CA ASP A 304 -0.74 4.87 6.68
C ASP A 304 -2.07 5.61 6.48
N SER A 305 -2.01 6.72 5.76
CA SER A 305 -3.18 7.56 5.45
C SER A 305 -3.93 7.11 4.19
N GLU A 306 -3.50 6.02 3.55
CA GLU A 306 -4.11 5.51 2.32
C GLU A 306 -4.86 4.19 2.58
N ASP A 307 -4.15 3.14 2.98
CA ASP A 307 -4.66 1.77 3.00
C ASP A 307 -4.48 1.08 4.37
N CYS A 308 -4.60 1.83 5.47
CA CYS A 308 -4.57 1.25 6.82
C CYS A 308 -5.80 0.36 7.09
N TYR A 309 -6.98 0.82 6.67
CA TYR A 309 -8.24 0.09 6.81
C TYR A 309 -8.19 -1.26 6.11
N GLY A 310 -7.68 -1.30 4.88
CA GLY A 310 -7.61 -2.50 4.06
C GLY A 310 -6.82 -3.62 4.70
N ALA A 311 -5.67 -3.32 5.26
CA ALA A 311 -4.82 -4.32 5.91
C ALA A 311 -5.50 -4.98 7.12
N TRP A 312 -6.08 -4.18 8.05
CA TRP A 312 -6.82 -4.72 9.20
C TRP A 312 -8.00 -5.59 8.80
N ASN A 313 -8.81 -5.09 7.86
CA ASN A 313 -10.04 -5.77 7.48
C ASN A 313 -9.79 -6.96 6.56
N LEU A 314 -8.69 -6.98 5.79
CA LEU A 314 -8.27 -8.15 5.05
C LEU A 314 -7.86 -9.30 5.98
N TYR A 315 -7.05 -9.02 7.00
CA TYR A 315 -6.70 -10.02 8.00
C TYR A 315 -7.95 -10.63 8.63
N LYS A 316 -8.90 -9.79 9.06
CA LYS A 316 -10.18 -10.23 9.63
C LYS A 316 -10.95 -11.10 8.65
N ALA A 317 -11.10 -10.67 7.41
CA ALA A 317 -11.83 -11.42 6.38
C ALA A 317 -11.21 -12.78 6.09
N ILE A 318 -9.87 -12.86 6.02
CA ILE A 318 -9.17 -14.14 5.83
C ILE A 318 -9.38 -15.06 7.03
N LYS A 319 -9.26 -14.53 8.25
CA LYS A 319 -9.47 -15.30 9.49
C LYS A 319 -10.86 -15.93 9.52
N GLU A 320 -11.88 -15.20 9.06
CA GLU A 320 -13.28 -15.67 9.02
C GLU A 320 -13.56 -16.64 7.86
N GLN A 321 -13.03 -16.37 6.65
CA GLN A 321 -13.37 -17.09 5.43
C GLN A 321 -12.43 -18.26 5.13
N SER A 322 -11.23 -18.25 5.71
CA SER A 322 -10.19 -19.27 5.49
C SER A 322 -9.49 -19.64 6.81
N PRO A 323 -10.21 -20.19 7.79
CA PRO A 323 -9.67 -20.44 9.13
C PRO A 323 -8.50 -21.43 9.17
N GLU A 324 -8.37 -22.28 8.15
CA GLU A 324 -7.27 -23.26 8.02
C GLU A 324 -5.99 -22.65 7.40
N THR A 325 -6.03 -21.40 6.96
CA THR A 325 -4.87 -20.75 6.34
C THR A 325 -3.82 -20.36 7.39
N ASP A 326 -2.55 -20.61 7.11
CA ASP A 326 -1.45 -20.04 7.89
C ASP A 326 -1.44 -18.52 7.72
N LEU A 327 -2.12 -17.82 8.63
CA LEU A 327 -2.36 -16.38 8.57
C LEU A 327 -1.45 -15.64 9.56
N TYR A 328 -0.78 -14.61 9.05
CA TYR A 328 0.13 -13.73 9.81
C TYR A 328 -0.25 -12.28 9.58
N LEU A 329 0.02 -11.44 10.59
CA LEU A 329 -0.26 -10.00 10.57
C LEU A 329 0.93 -9.23 11.11
N THR A 330 1.28 -8.13 10.46
CA THR A 330 2.28 -7.19 10.98
C THR A 330 1.82 -5.75 10.77
N PHE A 331 1.85 -4.96 11.86
CA PHE A 331 1.65 -3.52 11.81
C PHE A 331 2.81 -2.80 12.48
N GLY A 332 3.49 -1.96 11.71
CA GLY A 332 4.57 -1.11 12.22
C GLY A 332 4.19 0.37 12.21
N PRO A 333 5.04 1.25 12.76
CA PRO A 333 4.75 2.68 12.88
C PRO A 333 5.02 3.45 11.57
N TRP A 334 4.56 2.91 10.45
CA TRP A 334 4.93 3.32 9.12
C TRP A 334 3.85 4.15 8.44
N TRP A 335 4.28 5.11 7.61
CA TRP A 335 3.44 5.64 6.54
C TRP A 335 3.46 4.68 5.34
N HIS A 336 2.61 4.92 4.35
CA HIS A 336 2.37 4.04 3.21
C HIS A 336 3.64 3.54 2.51
N GLY A 337 3.93 2.24 2.62
CA GLY A 337 5.09 1.58 2.01
C GLY A 337 6.45 1.85 2.65
N ALA A 338 6.50 2.50 3.82
CA ALA A 338 7.77 2.88 4.45
C ALA A 338 8.66 1.70 4.86
N TRP A 339 8.07 0.55 5.16
CA TRP A 339 8.79 -0.66 5.59
C TRP A 339 9.73 -1.25 4.52
N THR A 340 9.61 -0.86 3.25
CA THR A 340 10.54 -1.25 2.19
C THR A 340 11.63 -0.22 1.93
N ARG A 341 11.62 0.91 2.65
CA ARG A 341 12.47 2.07 2.39
C ARG A 341 13.26 2.40 3.63
N HIS A 342 14.49 2.00 3.73
CA HIS A 342 15.38 2.41 4.81
C HIS A 342 15.02 1.87 6.22
N SER A 343 15.73 2.39 7.21
CA SER A 343 15.65 1.97 8.59
C SER A 343 14.37 2.40 9.32
N PHE A 344 13.69 3.42 8.86
CA PHE A 344 12.51 4.03 9.45
C PHE A 344 12.54 4.14 10.98
N GLN A 345 13.22 5.16 11.47
CA GLN A 345 13.40 5.42 12.90
C GLN A 345 12.49 6.52 13.43
N SER A 346 11.84 7.26 12.57
CA SER A 346 10.95 8.38 12.92
C SER A 346 9.93 8.67 11.83
N ILE A 347 8.85 9.35 12.23
CA ILE A 347 7.92 10.04 11.34
C ILE A 347 7.74 11.46 11.89
N GLY A 348 8.06 12.49 11.09
CA GLY A 348 8.07 13.87 11.55
C GLY A 348 8.88 14.03 12.85
N ASN A 349 8.24 14.50 13.89
CA ASN A 349 8.82 14.70 15.22
C ASN A 349 8.68 13.50 16.19
N VAL A 350 8.05 12.41 15.73
CA VAL A 350 7.91 11.17 16.52
C VAL A 350 9.09 10.26 16.24
N TYR A 351 9.88 9.94 17.27
CA TYR A 351 11.09 9.13 17.19
C TYR A 351 10.88 7.77 17.87
N PHE A 352 11.18 6.68 17.17
CA PHE A 352 10.96 5.30 17.64
C PHE A 352 12.21 4.63 18.23
N GLY A 353 13.36 5.28 18.15
CA GLY A 353 14.61 4.82 18.78
C GLY A 353 15.26 3.58 18.16
N LYS A 354 14.61 2.93 17.19
CA LYS A 354 15.12 1.70 16.56
C LYS A 354 14.70 1.63 15.08
N SER A 355 15.40 0.81 14.30
CA SER A 355 15.11 0.56 12.90
C SER A 355 13.90 -0.40 12.78
N THR A 356 12.72 0.14 12.65
CA THR A 356 11.48 -0.67 12.59
C THR A 356 11.33 -1.43 11.28
N SER A 357 11.76 -0.83 10.16
CA SER A 357 11.71 -1.48 8.84
C SER A 357 12.73 -2.60 8.71
N ALA A 358 13.96 -2.41 9.22
CA ALA A 358 14.98 -3.47 9.20
C ALA A 358 14.51 -4.68 10.03
N TYR A 359 13.95 -4.44 11.22
CA TYR A 359 13.38 -5.51 12.02
C TYR A 359 12.32 -6.31 11.24
N TYR A 360 11.37 -5.62 10.61
CA TYR A 360 10.35 -6.27 9.79
C TYR A 360 10.96 -7.09 8.66
N MET A 361 11.88 -6.51 7.89
CA MET A 361 12.49 -7.18 6.74
C MET A 361 13.32 -8.40 7.15
N ASP A 362 14.05 -8.31 8.27
CA ASP A 362 14.99 -9.33 8.70
C ASP A 362 14.37 -10.41 9.60
N GLU A 363 13.45 -10.03 10.48
CA GLU A 363 12.92 -10.92 11.50
C GLU A 363 11.51 -11.45 11.18
N ILE A 364 10.80 -10.80 10.22
CA ILE A 364 9.42 -11.19 9.90
C ILE A 364 9.27 -11.60 8.44
N GLN A 365 9.49 -10.68 7.49
CA GLN A 365 9.18 -10.93 6.08
C GLN A 365 10.11 -11.98 5.46
N TYR A 366 11.41 -11.86 5.65
CA TYR A 366 12.34 -12.82 5.08
C TYR A 366 12.20 -14.22 5.71
N PRO A 367 12.12 -14.40 7.03
CA PRO A 367 11.84 -15.71 7.63
C PRO A 367 10.52 -16.34 7.16
N PHE A 368 9.48 -15.54 6.95
CA PHE A 368 8.21 -16.02 6.39
C PHE A 368 8.40 -16.62 5.00
N PHE A 369 8.95 -15.86 4.05
CA PHE A 369 9.15 -16.38 2.69
C PHE A 369 10.17 -17.51 2.65
N ARG A 370 11.24 -17.44 3.44
CA ARG A 370 12.26 -18.49 3.51
C ARG A 370 11.64 -19.84 3.90
N TYR A 371 10.84 -19.88 4.95
CA TYR A 371 10.22 -21.12 5.39
C TYR A 371 9.31 -21.71 4.31
N PHE A 372 8.44 -20.92 3.73
CA PHE A 372 7.46 -21.42 2.76
C PHE A 372 8.02 -21.65 1.35
N LEU A 373 9.12 -20.99 0.97
CA LEU A 373 9.67 -21.07 -0.40
C LEU A 373 10.97 -21.86 -0.51
N GLU A 374 11.83 -21.81 0.51
CA GLU A 374 13.08 -22.57 0.54
C GLU A 374 12.94 -23.91 1.27
N GLU A 375 11.88 -24.09 2.09
CA GLU A 375 11.70 -25.20 3.06
C GLU A 375 12.84 -25.25 4.08
N GLU A 376 13.40 -24.09 4.40
CA GLU A 376 14.50 -23.92 5.34
C GLU A 376 14.09 -23.01 6.51
N GLY A 377 14.75 -23.22 7.64
CA GLY A 377 14.49 -22.47 8.87
C GLY A 377 13.31 -23.03 9.66
N GLU A 378 12.90 -22.29 10.69
CA GLU A 378 11.75 -22.64 11.51
C GLU A 378 10.50 -21.94 10.97
N LYS A 379 9.34 -22.61 11.11
CA LYS A 379 8.05 -21.98 10.83
C LYS A 379 7.88 -20.76 11.74
N PRO A 380 7.52 -19.58 11.19
CA PRO A 380 7.32 -18.39 12.00
C PRO A 380 6.32 -18.67 13.14
N LYS A 381 6.75 -18.50 14.39
CA LYS A 381 5.95 -18.79 15.59
C LYS A 381 4.97 -17.66 15.88
N ASN A 382 5.43 -16.42 15.79
CA ASN A 382 4.62 -15.23 16.07
C ASN A 382 3.69 -14.94 14.89
N ARG A 383 2.40 -15.20 15.06
CA ARG A 383 1.41 -14.97 14.00
C ARG A 383 1.06 -13.50 13.85
N VAL A 384 1.14 -12.72 14.91
CA VAL A 384 0.82 -11.29 14.92
C VAL A 384 1.98 -10.51 15.53
N ASN A 385 2.43 -9.47 14.84
CA ASN A 385 3.49 -8.57 15.29
C ASN A 385 2.98 -7.12 15.18
N ILE A 386 2.77 -6.45 16.30
CA ILE A 386 2.29 -5.06 16.37
C ILE A 386 3.32 -4.19 17.06
N PHE A 387 3.65 -3.06 16.44
CA PHE A 387 4.51 -2.06 17.07
C PHE A 387 3.66 -1.12 17.92
N TYR A 388 3.97 -1.01 19.20
CA TYR A 388 3.32 -0.11 20.14
C TYR A 388 4.10 1.21 20.21
N SER A 389 3.59 2.22 19.52
CA SER A 389 4.30 3.51 19.36
C SER A 389 4.46 4.29 20.66
N GLY A 390 3.58 4.08 21.65
CA GLY A 390 3.72 4.69 22.98
C GLY A 390 4.86 4.09 23.84
N GLU A 391 5.12 2.80 23.66
CA GLU A 391 6.18 2.06 24.35
C GLU A 391 7.44 1.91 23.47
N ASN A 392 7.34 2.18 22.18
CA ASN A 392 8.37 1.97 21.17
C ASN A 392 8.88 0.52 21.09
N GLU A 393 7.96 -0.44 21.20
CA GLU A 393 8.27 -1.86 21.23
C GLU A 393 7.38 -2.70 20.33
N TRP A 394 7.95 -3.79 19.81
CA TRP A 394 7.20 -4.83 19.13
C TRP A 394 6.58 -5.79 20.15
N LYS A 395 5.27 -6.01 20.04
CA LYS A 395 4.56 -7.05 20.79
C LYS A 395 4.05 -8.12 19.83
N THR A 396 4.04 -9.36 20.31
CA THR A 396 3.66 -10.53 19.52
C THR A 396 2.49 -11.25 20.13
N TYR A 397 1.59 -11.75 19.28
CA TYR A 397 0.38 -12.46 19.70
C TYR A 397 0.11 -13.67 18.79
N GLU A 398 -0.65 -14.63 19.28
CA GLU A 398 -1.11 -15.76 18.47
C GLU A 398 -2.20 -15.38 17.47
N GLU A 399 -3.03 -14.40 17.82
CA GLU A 399 -4.11 -13.89 16.99
C GLU A 399 -4.43 -12.42 17.31
N TRP A 400 -5.17 -11.76 16.42
CA TRP A 400 -5.67 -10.41 16.64
C TRP A 400 -7.19 -10.32 16.43
N PRO A 401 -7.97 -9.59 17.28
CA PRO A 401 -7.52 -9.06 18.59
C PRO A 401 -6.96 -10.16 19.50
N ALA A 402 -6.02 -9.80 20.37
CA ALA A 402 -5.47 -10.75 21.33
C ALA A 402 -6.55 -11.20 22.33
N LYS A 403 -6.48 -12.45 22.78
CA LYS A 403 -7.52 -13.03 23.65
C LYS A 403 -7.66 -12.31 24.99
N GLU A 404 -6.56 -11.76 25.48
CA GLU A 404 -6.50 -11.00 26.73
C GLU A 404 -7.02 -9.57 26.61
N MET A 405 -7.31 -9.08 25.40
CA MET A 405 -7.86 -7.75 25.21
C MET A 405 -9.28 -7.62 25.74
N VAL A 406 -9.49 -6.64 26.59
CA VAL A 406 -10.80 -6.30 27.14
C VAL A 406 -11.30 -5.00 26.53
N PRO A 407 -12.32 -5.04 25.63
CA PRO A 407 -12.92 -3.82 25.09
C PRO A 407 -13.45 -2.94 26.22
N THR A 408 -12.94 -1.73 26.35
CA THR A 408 -13.36 -0.78 27.37
C THR A 408 -14.09 0.38 26.70
N PRO A 409 -15.39 0.61 26.97
CA PRO A 409 -16.10 1.71 26.38
C PRO A 409 -15.68 3.06 27.00
N TYR A 410 -15.48 4.06 26.15
CA TYR A 410 -15.33 5.45 26.53
C TYR A 410 -16.55 6.23 26.05
N TYR A 411 -17.25 6.89 26.98
CA TYR A 411 -18.48 7.63 26.72
C TYR A 411 -18.18 9.12 26.60
N ILE A 412 -18.81 9.75 25.63
CA ILE A 412 -18.81 11.20 25.45
C ILE A 412 -19.91 11.79 26.31
N HIS A 413 -19.61 12.85 27.07
CA HIS A 413 -20.55 13.55 27.94
C HIS A 413 -20.91 14.92 27.41
N ALA A 414 -22.07 15.46 27.89
CA ALA A 414 -22.59 16.76 27.47
C ALA A 414 -21.66 17.95 27.80
N ASP A 415 -20.81 17.81 28.81
CA ASP A 415 -19.83 18.80 29.24
C ASP A 415 -18.53 18.79 28.44
N GLY A 416 -18.44 17.91 27.41
CA GLY A 416 -17.21 17.72 26.60
C GLY A 416 -16.19 16.78 27.23
N SER A 417 -16.49 16.18 28.38
CA SER A 417 -15.60 15.17 28.96
C SER A 417 -15.78 13.80 28.31
N VAL A 418 -14.77 12.95 28.45
CA VAL A 418 -14.80 11.54 28.02
C VAL A 418 -14.41 10.66 29.21
N SER A 419 -15.20 9.66 29.52
CA SER A 419 -14.91 8.74 30.62
C SER A 419 -15.43 7.32 30.37
N THR A 420 -15.03 6.36 31.20
CA THR A 420 -15.55 4.97 31.17
C THR A 420 -16.91 4.82 31.83
N GLN A 421 -17.49 5.89 32.42
CA GLN A 421 -18.80 5.87 33.02
C GLN A 421 -19.86 6.28 31.98
N ALA A 422 -20.95 5.52 31.91
CA ALA A 422 -22.06 5.87 31.03
C ALA A 422 -22.69 7.21 31.44
N PRO A 423 -23.09 8.10 30.51
CA PRO A 423 -23.77 9.35 30.81
C PRO A 423 -25.12 9.07 31.49
N LYS A 424 -25.51 9.98 32.36
CA LYS A 424 -26.81 9.92 33.05
C LYS A 424 -27.93 10.64 32.29
N GLU A 425 -27.54 11.52 31.39
CA GLU A 425 -28.44 12.29 30.56
C GLU A 425 -28.93 11.45 29.37
N GLU A 426 -30.24 11.33 29.23
CA GLU A 426 -30.84 10.53 28.16
C GLU A 426 -30.91 11.25 26.80
N LYS A 427 -30.81 12.58 26.78
CA LYS A 427 -31.04 13.40 25.57
C LYS A 427 -30.12 14.61 25.52
N SER A 428 -28.82 14.41 25.57
CA SER A 428 -27.88 15.50 25.35
C SER A 428 -27.27 15.42 23.94
N TYR A 429 -27.00 16.56 23.34
CA TYR A 429 -26.35 16.67 22.04
C TYR A 429 -25.47 17.92 22.00
N THR A 430 -24.47 17.87 21.13
CA THR A 430 -23.64 19.03 20.83
C THR A 430 -23.76 19.31 19.33
N GLU A 431 -23.96 20.60 18.99
CA GLU A 431 -24.18 21.05 17.63
C GLU A 431 -22.97 21.82 17.10
N TYR A 432 -22.70 21.68 15.82
CA TYR A 432 -21.78 22.54 15.08
C TYR A 432 -22.31 22.79 13.68
N VAL A 433 -21.84 23.86 13.06
CA VAL A 433 -22.19 24.19 11.67
C VAL A 433 -21.02 23.82 10.76
N SER A 434 -21.25 22.88 9.88
CA SER A 434 -20.27 22.54 8.81
C SER A 434 -20.38 23.59 7.71
N ASP A 435 -19.38 24.46 7.61
CA ASP A 435 -19.33 25.51 6.58
C ASP A 435 -18.45 25.02 5.41
N MET A 436 -19.09 24.63 4.31
CA MET A 436 -18.39 24.18 3.09
C MET A 436 -17.55 25.27 2.42
N SER A 437 -17.76 26.54 2.73
CA SER A 437 -16.91 27.63 2.22
C SER A 437 -15.62 27.80 3.03
N ARG A 438 -15.53 27.18 4.20
CA ARG A 438 -14.38 27.22 5.11
C ARG A 438 -14.16 25.89 5.81
N PRO A 439 -13.98 24.79 5.08
CA PRO A 439 -13.78 23.47 5.68
C PRO A 439 -12.60 23.48 6.65
N VAL A 440 -12.59 22.58 7.62
CA VAL A 440 -11.49 22.48 8.58
C VAL A 440 -10.24 21.93 7.85
N PRO A 441 -9.11 22.67 7.83
CA PRO A 441 -7.89 22.15 7.24
C PRO A 441 -7.28 21.03 8.12
N TYR A 442 -6.57 20.10 7.54
CA TYR A 442 -5.89 19.05 8.29
C TYR A 442 -4.51 19.45 8.85
N THR A 443 -3.95 20.57 8.38
CA THR A 443 -2.66 21.12 8.84
C THR A 443 -2.77 22.64 9.00
N ALA A 444 -2.00 23.19 9.91
CA ALA A 444 -1.87 24.64 10.09
C ALA A 444 -1.00 25.30 9.01
N ASN A 445 -0.17 24.53 8.32
CA ASN A 445 0.81 25.04 7.37
C ASN A 445 0.30 24.94 5.93
N PRO A 446 0.47 25.99 5.10
CA PRO A 446 0.26 25.87 3.67
C PRO A 446 1.15 24.78 3.06
N THR A 447 0.57 23.96 2.18
CA THR A 447 1.29 22.90 1.51
C THR A 447 0.74 22.67 0.10
N THR A 448 1.60 22.25 -0.83
CA THR A 448 1.21 21.92 -2.21
C THR A 448 0.97 20.41 -2.42
N TYR A 449 1.01 19.63 -1.35
CA TYR A 449 0.82 18.18 -1.37
C TYR A 449 0.37 17.65 -0.01
N ARG A 450 -0.08 16.40 0.04
CA ARG A 450 -0.29 15.69 1.31
C ARG A 450 1.06 15.27 1.89
N THR A 451 1.37 15.75 3.08
CA THR A 451 2.63 15.43 3.76
C THR A 451 2.68 13.96 4.21
N LEU A 452 3.87 13.41 4.39
CA LEU A 452 4.04 12.07 4.95
C LEU A 452 3.70 12.02 6.44
N GLU A 453 3.78 13.17 7.10
CA GLU A 453 3.44 13.39 8.51
C GLU A 453 1.94 13.58 8.75
N TYR A 454 1.11 13.49 7.73
CA TYR A 454 -0.33 13.72 7.80
C TYR A 454 -1.02 13.12 9.03
N MET A 455 -0.72 11.86 9.36
CA MET A 455 -1.36 11.14 10.46
C MET A 455 -0.88 11.54 11.86
N ILE A 456 0.19 12.32 11.96
CA ILE A 456 0.75 12.81 13.22
C ILE A 456 0.71 14.34 13.34
N ASP A 457 0.06 15.02 12.41
CA ASP A 457 0.01 16.49 12.40
C ASP A 457 -0.75 17.03 13.61
N ASP A 458 -0.23 18.08 14.23
CA ASP A 458 -0.79 18.67 15.45
C ASP A 458 -2.12 19.37 15.17
N GLN A 459 -3.21 18.85 15.72
CA GLN A 459 -4.55 19.33 15.51
C GLN A 459 -4.98 20.46 16.50
N ARG A 460 -4.10 20.93 17.39
CA ARG A 460 -4.44 21.97 18.38
C ARG A 460 -4.85 23.30 17.75
N PHE A 461 -4.36 23.60 16.55
CA PHE A 461 -4.77 24.79 15.81
C PHE A 461 -6.28 24.81 15.48
N ALA A 462 -6.87 23.63 15.31
CA ALA A 462 -8.28 23.48 14.97
C ALA A 462 -9.22 23.51 16.18
N THR A 463 -8.75 23.26 17.39
CA THR A 463 -9.58 23.10 18.60
C THR A 463 -10.33 24.38 19.02
N SER A 464 -9.86 25.55 18.61
CA SER A 464 -10.51 26.84 18.89
C SER A 464 -11.56 27.25 17.86
N ARG A 465 -11.75 26.47 16.82
CA ARG A 465 -12.74 26.77 15.75
C ARG A 465 -14.14 26.44 16.22
N PRO A 466 -15.17 27.29 15.87
CA PRO A 466 -16.57 27.04 16.25
C PRO A 466 -17.21 25.84 15.52
N ASP A 467 -16.58 25.36 14.43
CA ASP A 467 -17.00 24.20 13.63
C ASP A 467 -16.21 22.92 13.98
N VAL A 468 -15.48 22.94 15.11
CA VAL A 468 -14.75 21.78 15.64
C VAL A 468 -15.19 21.51 17.08
N ILE A 469 -15.68 20.30 17.32
CA ILE A 469 -16.04 19.84 18.66
C ILE A 469 -14.88 19.00 19.21
N THR A 470 -14.47 19.30 20.44
CA THR A 470 -13.41 18.53 21.14
C THR A 470 -13.96 17.87 22.38
N PHE A 471 -13.55 16.63 22.60
CA PHE A 471 -13.85 15.86 23.79
C PHE A 471 -12.55 15.39 24.43
N MET A 472 -12.44 15.49 25.75
CA MET A 472 -11.20 15.18 26.47
C MET A 472 -11.44 14.24 27.65
N THR A 473 -10.52 13.31 27.85
CA THR A 473 -10.41 12.57 29.10
C THR A 473 -9.71 13.43 30.15
N GLU A 474 -9.88 13.10 31.42
CA GLU A 474 -8.88 13.49 32.42
C GLU A 474 -7.49 12.95 32.03
N PRO A 475 -6.40 13.57 32.50
CA PRO A 475 -5.09 13.04 32.25
C PRO A 475 -4.99 11.57 32.62
N LEU A 476 -4.56 10.76 31.66
CA LEU A 476 -4.42 9.32 31.89
C LEU A 476 -3.38 9.08 32.98
N LYS A 477 -3.71 8.16 33.89
CA LYS A 477 -2.79 7.76 34.96
C LYS A 477 -1.80 6.68 34.54
N ASP A 478 -2.12 6.01 33.45
CA ASP A 478 -1.36 4.91 32.91
C ASP A 478 -1.46 4.87 31.37
N THR A 479 -0.64 4.07 30.73
CA THR A 479 -0.68 3.89 29.27
C THR A 479 -1.98 3.24 28.84
N LEU A 480 -2.62 3.79 27.83
CA LEU A 480 -3.74 3.17 27.13
C LEU A 480 -3.19 2.31 25.98
N THR A 481 -3.46 1.03 26.02
CA THR A 481 -2.99 0.06 25.00
C THR A 481 -4.14 -0.55 24.24
#